data_59156f3b6dac8b2242c345eb20120f71
#
_entry.id   59156f3b6dac8b2242c345eb20120f71
#
_cell.length_a   1.000
_cell.length_b   1.000
_cell.length_c   1.000
_cell.angle_alpha   90.00
_cell.angle_beta   90.00
_cell.angle_gamma   90.00
#
_symmetry.space_group_name_H-M   'P 1'
#
loop_
_entity.id
_entity.type
_entity.pdbx_description
1 polymer ?
#
loop_
_entity_poly.entity_id
_entity_poly.type
_entity_poly.pdbx_seq_one_letter_code
_entity_poly.pdbx_strand_id
1 'polypeptide(L)'
;MQAQVRMTALAAALCCVFPARAALVENLTTSVTAMALGNAVTADPPGIDSVHFNPAGLARLTGDSQIHSAFGASIRTSASFRQPDGFDIGGWTNDPLAGTSTGPVRQRMYIPAYGMPGWRLPGVVIPGLGFAWNKAGSPWTFATNNYMAQAISIDRTTDPNDPGRFDGRQIQLQRLVYLSPSVGYKYSDALRFGVSVPIAHSAFVIDTHMRFPNELLGVFGKLQQGWCPEQGGNVIDIFGFGLCGGGKDGFVSPFKKAAGMRMEMTAPVDPTINLGVLWEPKPWLGLGVVYQGGSNTRYTGKYEFDTEPMLRNFVKGLNSSLLGPIAGAVLGLPQSIPEVQKGNLSATIPFPAHLQVGIKLKPVKYLQVNVDASYARWSDWNALVFEFDQSVRLLEVARLYGIPDSTKLKIPRGYKSLVNFGYGLQLFPFESLALRFGFEPRKSSVPANKIDLIAPLPDTRLYSVGLNYKVSRAIDVSLTASLMKGHFSAPANTDDNMNSSKFLNVIYNPYAGLDVAGDIKVRYVGFSLNHRF
;
A
#
# COMPACT_ATOMS: atom_id res chain seq x y z
N MET A 1 6.43 7.92 -49.44
CA MET A 1 5.94 6.57 -49.12
C MET A 1 6.93 5.70 -48.33
N GLN A 2 8.21 5.58 -48.70
CA GLN A 2 9.19 4.78 -47.92
C GLN A 2 9.49 5.30 -46.49
N ALA A 3 9.41 6.60 -46.25
CA ALA A 3 9.59 7.16 -44.89
C ALA A 3 8.39 6.88 -43.97
N GLN A 4 7.17 6.83 -44.49
CA GLN A 4 5.97 6.48 -43.72
C GLN A 4 5.92 5.02 -43.32
N VAL A 5 6.39 4.11 -44.19
CA VAL A 5 6.45 2.66 -43.91
C VAL A 5 7.53 2.36 -42.87
N ARG A 6 8.65 3.09 -42.88
CA ARG A 6 9.69 2.95 -41.82
C ARG A 6 9.25 3.49 -40.46
N MET A 7 8.45 4.54 -40.41
CA MET A 7 7.89 5.05 -39.17
C MET A 7 6.81 4.13 -38.58
N THR A 8 5.97 3.49 -39.40
CA THR A 8 4.97 2.51 -38.95
C THR A 8 5.65 1.24 -38.42
N ALA A 9 6.74 0.79 -39.04
CA ALA A 9 7.51 -0.36 -38.57
C ALA A 9 8.26 -0.05 -37.25
N LEU A 10 8.76 1.18 -37.03
CA LEU A 10 9.40 1.60 -35.78
C LEU A 10 8.38 1.75 -34.66
N ALA A 11 7.17 2.26 -34.92
CA ALA A 11 6.07 2.32 -33.97
C ALA A 11 5.54 0.92 -33.57
N ALA A 12 5.51 -0.01 -34.54
CA ALA A 12 5.12 -1.40 -34.28
C ALA A 12 6.21 -2.20 -33.53
N ALA A 13 7.49 -1.90 -33.76
CA ALA A 13 8.61 -2.54 -33.05
C ALA A 13 8.76 -2.06 -31.58
N LEU A 14 8.32 -0.84 -31.25
CA LEU A 14 8.26 -0.33 -29.88
C LEU A 14 7.10 -0.94 -29.06
N CYS A 15 6.14 -1.59 -29.68
CA CYS A 15 5.07 -2.35 -29.03
C CYS A 15 5.47 -3.78 -28.63
N CYS A 16 6.69 -4.23 -28.92
CA CYS A 16 7.19 -5.56 -28.54
C CYS A 16 7.52 -5.61 -27.04
N VAL A 17 6.53 -5.97 -26.29
CA VAL A 17 6.49 -6.82 -25.09
C VAL A 17 7.81 -6.97 -24.33
N PHE A 18 8.14 -5.95 -23.51
CA PHE A 18 8.91 -6.18 -22.30
C PHE A 18 7.92 -6.48 -21.17
N PRO A 19 8.18 -7.49 -20.31
CA PRO A 19 7.32 -7.74 -19.15
C PRO A 19 7.38 -6.51 -18.23
N ALA A 20 6.31 -5.74 -18.24
CA ALA A 20 6.13 -4.58 -17.39
C ALA A 20 5.98 -5.03 -15.92
N ARG A 21 6.64 -4.34 -15.00
CA ARG A 21 6.61 -4.61 -13.56
C ARG A 21 6.28 -3.32 -12.81
N ALA A 22 5.27 -3.31 -11.95
CA ALA A 22 4.66 -2.11 -11.41
C ALA A 22 4.90 -1.86 -9.92
N ALA A 23 4.76 -0.57 -9.57
CA ALA A 23 4.85 -0.01 -8.24
C ALA A 23 3.57 -0.21 -7.42
N LEU A 24 3.68 -0.12 -6.10
CA LEU A 24 2.59 0.04 -5.15
C LEU A 24 1.71 1.27 -5.53
N VAL A 25 0.66 1.54 -4.80
CA VAL A 25 -0.44 2.50 -4.98
C VAL A 25 0.01 3.96 -5.24
N GLU A 26 1.02 4.15 -6.09
CA GLU A 26 1.61 5.46 -6.40
C GLU A 26 0.97 6.07 -7.63
N ASN A 27 0.94 7.41 -7.66
CA ASN A 27 0.49 8.24 -8.79
C ASN A 27 -0.97 8.03 -9.23
N LEU A 28 -1.81 7.42 -8.39
CA LEU A 28 -3.19 7.08 -8.76
C LEU A 28 -4.22 8.17 -8.45
N THR A 29 -3.82 9.23 -7.73
CA THR A 29 -4.72 10.33 -7.34
C THR A 29 -4.02 11.70 -7.39
N THR A 30 -2.94 11.81 -8.16
CA THR A 30 -2.09 13.00 -8.18
C THR A 30 -2.49 14.00 -9.27
N SER A 31 -2.86 13.52 -10.46
CA SER A 31 -3.27 14.35 -11.59
C SER A 31 -4.36 13.69 -12.42
N VAL A 32 -5.42 14.45 -12.71
CA VAL A 32 -6.55 14.02 -13.56
C VAL A 32 -6.06 13.69 -14.97
N THR A 33 -5.19 14.52 -15.52
CA THR A 33 -4.62 14.33 -16.86
C THR A 33 -3.66 13.14 -16.92
N ALA A 34 -2.78 13.01 -15.93
CA ALA A 34 -1.82 11.90 -15.91
C ALA A 34 -2.53 10.55 -15.78
N MET A 35 -3.53 10.47 -14.89
CA MET A 35 -4.34 9.25 -14.75
C MET A 35 -5.05 8.89 -16.06
N ALA A 36 -5.62 9.87 -16.78
CA ALA A 36 -6.28 9.65 -18.07
C ALA A 36 -5.33 9.05 -19.13
N LEU A 37 -4.02 9.24 -18.95
CA LEU A 37 -2.96 8.79 -19.86
C LEU A 37 -2.16 7.59 -19.31
N GLY A 38 -2.68 6.88 -18.30
CA GLY A 38 -1.95 5.76 -17.69
C GLY A 38 -0.61 6.19 -17.09
N ASN A 39 -0.56 7.40 -16.54
CA ASN A 39 0.62 8.06 -15.95
C ASN A 39 1.79 8.28 -16.92
N ALA A 40 1.59 8.12 -18.23
CA ALA A 40 2.60 8.33 -19.26
C ALA A 40 2.69 9.83 -19.61
N VAL A 41 3.29 10.63 -18.73
CA VAL A 41 3.33 12.10 -18.84
C VAL A 41 4.70 12.72 -18.57
N THR A 42 5.76 11.92 -18.42
CA THR A 42 7.10 12.42 -18.10
C THR A 42 7.65 13.36 -19.21
N ALA A 43 7.33 13.07 -20.48
CA ALA A 43 7.67 13.93 -21.62
C ALA A 43 6.57 14.95 -21.98
N ASP A 44 5.40 14.86 -21.35
CA ASP A 44 4.29 15.79 -21.54
C ASP A 44 3.59 16.10 -20.21
N PRO A 45 4.35 16.61 -19.22
CA PRO A 45 3.83 16.84 -17.88
C PRO A 45 2.72 17.89 -17.88
N PRO A 46 1.59 17.62 -17.14
CA PRO A 46 0.37 18.41 -17.27
C PRO A 46 0.38 19.65 -16.39
N GLY A 47 0.52 20.83 -16.98
CA GLY A 47 0.30 22.12 -16.31
C GLY A 47 0.99 22.25 -14.95
N ILE A 48 0.24 22.66 -13.93
CA ILE A 48 0.73 22.80 -12.54
C ILE A 48 1.05 21.44 -11.91
N ASP A 49 0.38 20.36 -12.28
CA ASP A 49 0.67 19.00 -11.79
C ASP A 49 2.06 18.50 -12.21
N SER A 50 2.76 19.23 -13.11
CA SER A 50 4.17 19.02 -13.43
C SER A 50 5.07 19.02 -12.18
N VAL A 51 4.71 19.71 -11.10
CA VAL A 51 5.45 19.74 -9.83
C VAL A 51 5.77 18.33 -9.32
N HIS A 52 4.91 17.35 -9.62
CA HIS A 52 5.09 15.95 -9.25
C HIS A 52 5.72 15.13 -10.38
N PHE A 53 5.14 15.19 -11.59
CA PHE A 53 5.50 14.26 -12.68
C PHE A 53 6.80 14.62 -13.39
N ASN A 54 7.04 15.90 -13.66
CA ASN A 54 8.31 16.44 -14.19
C ASN A 54 8.30 17.97 -14.05
N PRO A 55 8.97 18.53 -13.05
CA PRO A 55 8.92 19.97 -12.78
C PRO A 55 9.47 20.86 -13.91
N ALA A 56 10.23 20.30 -14.87
CA ALA A 56 10.63 21.04 -16.07
C ALA A 56 9.42 21.46 -16.93
N GLY A 57 8.29 20.76 -16.80
CA GLY A 57 7.04 21.13 -17.48
C GLY A 57 6.46 22.47 -17.06
N LEU A 58 6.77 22.94 -15.86
CA LEU A 58 6.35 24.26 -15.38
C LEU A 58 6.83 25.38 -16.31
N ALA A 59 8.02 25.24 -16.89
CA ALA A 59 8.58 26.22 -17.83
C ALA A 59 7.85 26.28 -19.20
N ARG A 60 6.79 25.51 -19.41
CA ARG A 60 5.84 25.64 -20.53
C ARG A 60 4.67 26.58 -20.22
N LEU A 61 4.42 26.87 -18.92
CA LEU A 61 3.33 27.74 -18.52
C LEU A 61 3.65 29.19 -18.89
N THR A 62 2.62 29.90 -19.33
CA THR A 62 2.67 31.30 -19.68
C THR A 62 1.62 32.05 -18.88
N GLY A 63 2.05 33.10 -18.17
CA GLY A 63 1.16 33.83 -17.25
C GLY A 63 0.86 33.07 -15.97
N ASP A 64 0.12 33.69 -15.09
CA ASP A 64 -0.30 33.13 -13.85
C ASP A 64 -1.45 32.12 -14.05
N SER A 65 -1.47 31.08 -13.25
CA SER A 65 -2.50 30.05 -13.38
C SER A 65 -2.80 29.36 -12.07
N GLN A 66 -4.00 28.79 -12.00
CA GLN A 66 -4.53 28.04 -10.85
C GLN A 66 -5.20 26.76 -11.31
N ILE A 67 -5.01 25.70 -10.56
CA ILE A 67 -5.72 24.42 -10.74
C ILE A 67 -6.55 24.08 -9.51
N HIS A 68 -7.76 23.66 -9.73
CA HIS A 68 -8.60 22.97 -8.74
C HIS A 68 -8.86 21.57 -9.24
N SER A 69 -8.64 20.59 -8.39
CA SER A 69 -8.91 19.19 -8.74
C SER A 69 -9.63 18.46 -7.62
N ALA A 70 -10.31 17.40 -7.98
CA ALA A 70 -10.92 16.45 -7.04
C ALA A 70 -10.83 15.05 -7.61
N PHE A 71 -10.42 14.10 -6.77
CA PHE A 71 -10.44 12.67 -7.07
C PHE A 71 -11.39 11.94 -6.16
N GLY A 72 -12.16 11.03 -6.74
CA GLY A 72 -12.91 10.01 -6.02
C GLY A 72 -12.31 8.63 -6.29
N ALA A 73 -12.04 7.85 -5.24
CA ALA A 73 -11.57 6.48 -5.34
C ALA A 73 -12.49 5.53 -4.55
N SER A 74 -12.82 4.39 -5.13
CA SER A 74 -13.57 3.32 -4.46
C SER A 74 -12.85 1.99 -4.65
N ILE A 75 -12.45 1.37 -3.53
CA ILE A 75 -11.74 0.11 -3.49
C ILE A 75 -12.72 -1.01 -3.16
N ARG A 76 -12.62 -2.11 -3.89
CA ARG A 76 -13.24 -3.39 -3.56
C ARG A 76 -12.15 -4.45 -3.54
N THR A 77 -12.03 -5.17 -2.45
CA THR A 77 -11.16 -6.33 -2.33
C THR A 77 -11.97 -7.48 -1.74
N SER A 78 -11.73 -8.66 -2.23
CA SER A 78 -12.32 -9.89 -1.73
C SER A 78 -11.24 -10.96 -1.63
N ALA A 79 -11.36 -11.83 -0.65
CA ALA A 79 -10.56 -13.05 -0.55
C ALA A 79 -11.46 -14.21 -0.14
N SER A 80 -11.17 -15.39 -0.64
CA SER A 80 -11.84 -16.67 -0.31
C SER A 80 -10.83 -17.65 0.25
N PHE A 81 -11.30 -18.50 1.15
CA PHE A 81 -10.50 -19.45 1.90
C PHE A 81 -11.00 -20.85 1.61
N ARG A 82 -10.14 -21.69 1.05
CA ARG A 82 -10.45 -23.09 0.76
C ARG A 82 -9.50 -23.99 1.53
N GLN A 83 -10.05 -25.01 2.14
CA GLN A 83 -9.29 -26.06 2.80
C GLN A 83 -8.93 -27.13 1.76
N PRO A 84 -7.63 -27.46 1.56
CA PRO A 84 -7.22 -28.55 0.70
C PRO A 84 -7.43 -29.91 1.37
N ASP A 85 -7.42 -30.98 0.59
CA ASP A 85 -7.41 -32.33 1.09
C ASP A 85 -6.15 -32.60 1.95
N GLY A 86 -6.32 -33.37 3.04
CA GLY A 86 -5.23 -33.66 3.96
C GLY A 86 -4.84 -32.49 4.89
N PHE A 87 -5.69 -31.46 4.99
CA PHE A 87 -5.47 -30.38 5.96
C PHE A 87 -5.42 -30.91 7.39
N ASP A 88 -4.35 -30.58 8.09
CA ASP A 88 -4.15 -30.87 9.51
C ASP A 88 -3.27 -29.81 10.17
N ILE A 89 -3.74 -29.25 11.25
CA ILE A 89 -2.97 -28.33 12.10
C ILE A 89 -2.88 -28.92 13.51
N GLY A 90 -1.93 -29.84 13.71
CA GLY A 90 -1.70 -30.47 15.00
C GLY A 90 -2.91 -31.26 15.51
N GLY A 91 -3.54 -32.06 14.63
CA GLY A 91 -4.73 -32.89 14.92
C GLY A 91 -6.07 -32.17 14.69
N TRP A 92 -6.05 -30.91 14.20
CA TRP A 92 -7.27 -30.17 13.83
C TRP A 92 -7.46 -30.22 12.32
N THR A 93 -8.47 -30.94 11.87
CA THR A 93 -8.73 -31.25 10.46
C THR A 93 -9.77 -30.35 9.81
N ASN A 94 -10.24 -29.30 10.51
CA ASN A 94 -11.22 -28.35 9.97
C ASN A 94 -10.97 -26.94 10.51
N ASP A 95 -10.67 -26.00 9.62
CA ASP A 95 -10.60 -24.57 9.94
C ASP A 95 -11.97 -23.92 9.76
N PRO A 96 -12.53 -23.22 10.77
CA PRO A 96 -13.82 -22.55 10.67
C PRO A 96 -13.91 -21.50 9.54
N LEU A 97 -12.79 -21.03 9.00
CA LEU A 97 -12.78 -20.11 7.86
C LEU A 97 -12.87 -20.82 6.50
N ALA A 98 -12.72 -22.15 6.47
CA ALA A 98 -12.84 -22.90 5.22
C ALA A 98 -14.23 -22.70 4.58
N GLY A 99 -14.26 -22.43 3.29
CA GLY A 99 -15.51 -22.16 2.55
C GLY A 99 -16.06 -20.75 2.75
N THR A 100 -15.40 -19.87 3.54
CA THR A 100 -15.83 -18.49 3.71
C THR A 100 -15.14 -17.54 2.75
N SER A 101 -15.62 -16.30 2.69
CA SER A 101 -15.00 -15.19 1.97
C SER A 101 -15.16 -13.87 2.71
N THR A 102 -14.25 -12.92 2.46
CA THR A 102 -14.31 -11.61 3.07
C THR A 102 -15.50 -10.80 2.56
N GLY A 103 -16.08 -10.00 3.44
CA GLY A 103 -17.13 -9.05 3.10
C GLY A 103 -16.62 -7.81 2.35
N PRO A 104 -17.54 -6.90 1.98
CA PRO A 104 -17.19 -5.65 1.34
C PRO A 104 -16.41 -4.74 2.29
N VAL A 105 -15.34 -4.12 1.79
CA VAL A 105 -14.54 -3.17 2.54
C VAL A 105 -15.09 -1.75 2.40
N ARG A 106 -14.92 -0.95 3.45
CA ARG A 106 -15.10 0.49 3.42
C ARG A 106 -13.76 1.21 3.41
N GLN A 107 -13.76 2.44 2.96
CA GLN A 107 -12.61 3.32 3.04
C GLN A 107 -12.76 4.21 4.28
N ARG A 108 -11.66 4.42 4.97
CA ARG A 108 -11.59 5.33 6.10
C ARG A 108 -10.53 6.40 5.84
N MET A 109 -10.94 7.65 5.86
CA MET A 109 -10.00 8.76 5.81
C MET A 109 -9.56 9.14 7.23
N TYR A 110 -8.27 9.32 7.40
CA TYR A 110 -7.68 9.90 8.60
C TYR A 110 -7.09 11.26 8.23
N ILE A 111 -7.48 12.31 8.94
CA ILE A 111 -6.96 13.66 8.75
C ILE A 111 -6.13 14.02 9.99
N PRO A 112 -4.83 13.72 10.00
CA PRO A 112 -4.00 13.79 11.21
C PRO A 112 -3.84 15.19 11.76
N ALA A 113 -3.79 16.21 10.89
CA ALA A 113 -3.58 17.60 11.26
C ALA A 113 -4.65 18.16 12.25
N TYR A 114 -5.81 17.50 12.32
CA TYR A 114 -6.92 17.94 13.16
C TYR A 114 -7.26 16.97 14.29
N GLY A 115 -6.46 15.90 14.47
CA GLY A 115 -6.74 14.87 15.47
C GLY A 115 -8.11 14.19 15.28
N MET A 116 -8.71 14.32 14.10
CA MET A 116 -10.03 13.78 13.83
C MET A 116 -9.98 12.26 13.73
N PRO A 117 -10.87 11.53 14.42
CA PRO A 117 -11.04 10.11 14.21
C PRO A 117 -11.42 9.88 12.75
N GLY A 118 -10.86 8.85 12.13
CA GLY A 118 -11.06 8.55 10.72
C GLY A 118 -12.54 8.42 10.36
N TRP A 119 -12.98 9.16 9.36
CA TRP A 119 -14.33 9.08 8.82
C TRP A 119 -14.47 7.83 7.94
N ARG A 120 -15.60 7.14 8.08
CA ARG A 120 -15.96 6.02 7.20
C ARG A 120 -16.75 6.55 6.02
N LEU A 121 -16.19 6.39 4.83
CA LEU A 121 -16.80 6.83 3.58
C LEU A 121 -16.98 5.62 2.65
N PRO A 122 -17.95 5.68 1.71
CA PRO A 122 -18.08 4.65 0.66
C PRO A 122 -16.94 4.71 -0.36
N GLY A 123 -16.16 5.77 -0.35
CA GLY A 123 -14.99 6.04 -1.16
C GLY A 123 -14.17 7.16 -0.53
N VAL A 124 -13.01 7.44 -1.11
CA VAL A 124 -12.13 8.54 -0.71
C VAL A 124 -12.29 9.69 -1.69
N VAL A 125 -12.47 10.91 -1.19
CA VAL A 125 -12.44 12.14 -2.00
C VAL A 125 -11.21 12.96 -1.62
N ILE A 126 -10.39 13.29 -2.61
CA ILE A 126 -9.11 13.98 -2.44
C ILE A 126 -9.17 15.30 -3.23
N PRO A 127 -9.29 16.45 -2.56
CA PRO A 127 -9.19 17.74 -3.22
C PRO A 127 -7.73 18.10 -3.52
N GLY A 128 -7.50 18.80 -4.63
CA GLY A 128 -6.22 19.37 -5.01
C GLY A 128 -6.36 20.85 -5.37
N LEU A 129 -5.36 21.64 -5.01
CA LEU A 129 -5.25 23.06 -5.30
C LEU A 129 -3.80 23.40 -5.62
N GLY A 130 -3.58 24.04 -6.75
CA GLY A 130 -2.24 24.48 -7.15
C GLY A 130 -2.24 25.86 -7.80
N PHE A 131 -1.09 26.50 -7.72
CA PHE A 131 -0.83 27.82 -8.28
C PHE A 131 0.50 27.83 -9.02
N ALA A 132 0.55 28.62 -10.10
CA ALA A 132 1.79 28.92 -10.80
C ALA A 132 1.87 30.40 -11.12
N TRP A 133 3.08 30.95 -11.03
CA TRP A 133 3.39 32.33 -11.29
C TRP A 133 4.51 32.42 -12.35
N ASN A 134 4.21 33.07 -13.44
CA ASN A 134 5.17 33.31 -14.53
C ASN A 134 5.01 34.72 -15.04
N LYS A 135 5.97 35.60 -14.71
CA LYS A 135 6.00 36.95 -15.25
C LYS A 135 6.27 36.91 -16.76
N ALA A 136 5.48 37.64 -17.51
CA ALA A 136 5.62 37.73 -18.97
C ALA A 136 7.09 38.01 -19.41
N GLY A 137 7.60 37.14 -20.30
CA GLY A 137 8.99 37.21 -20.78
C GLY A 137 10.03 36.63 -19.83
N SER A 138 9.67 36.16 -18.61
CA SER A 138 10.57 35.50 -17.69
C SER A 138 10.84 34.05 -18.13
N PRO A 139 12.11 33.57 -18.08
CA PRO A 139 12.40 32.16 -18.25
C PRO A 139 12.05 31.30 -17.01
N TRP A 140 11.67 31.94 -15.90
CA TRP A 140 11.38 31.32 -14.63
C TRP A 140 9.88 31.21 -14.38
N THR A 141 9.44 30.05 -13.96
CA THR A 141 8.07 29.80 -13.48
C THR A 141 8.14 29.20 -12.08
N PHE A 142 7.44 29.80 -11.14
CA PHE A 142 7.30 29.29 -9.77
C PHE A 142 5.95 28.65 -9.63
N ALA A 143 5.86 27.54 -8.88
CA ALA A 143 4.59 26.87 -8.66
C ALA A 143 4.56 26.14 -7.32
N THR A 144 3.36 25.83 -6.88
CA THR A 144 3.10 24.88 -5.79
C THR A 144 1.78 24.15 -6.06
N ASN A 145 1.66 22.94 -5.53
CA ASN A 145 0.44 22.14 -5.59
C ASN A 145 0.34 21.28 -4.33
N ASN A 146 -0.88 20.98 -3.88
CA ASN A 146 -1.13 19.93 -2.91
C ASN A 146 -1.74 18.72 -3.61
N TYR A 147 -1.36 17.52 -3.19
CA TYR A 147 -1.86 16.26 -3.78
C TYR A 147 -1.63 15.08 -2.84
N MET A 148 -2.38 14.02 -3.04
CA MET A 148 -2.16 12.76 -2.34
C MET A 148 -1.19 11.89 -3.15
N ALA A 149 0.04 11.74 -2.65
CA ALA A 149 1.05 10.92 -3.31
C ALA A 149 0.76 9.43 -3.17
N GLN A 150 0.24 9.02 -2.01
CA GLN A 150 -0.12 7.63 -1.72
C GLN A 150 -1.37 7.58 -0.85
N ALA A 151 -2.27 6.65 -1.15
CA ALA A 151 -3.47 6.39 -0.37
C ALA A 151 -3.86 4.91 -0.45
N ILE A 152 -3.79 4.23 0.68
CA ILE A 152 -4.39 2.91 0.90
C ILE A 152 -5.34 3.06 2.08
N SER A 153 -6.56 2.57 1.94
CA SER A 153 -7.51 2.53 3.05
C SER A 153 -8.44 1.33 2.88
N ILE A 154 -8.40 0.44 3.85
CA ILE A 154 -9.26 -0.74 3.95
C ILE A 154 -9.84 -0.77 5.37
N ASP A 155 -11.15 -0.86 5.50
CA ASP A 155 -11.83 -0.97 6.79
C ASP A 155 -12.89 -2.08 6.72
N ARG A 156 -12.67 -3.16 7.48
CA ARG A 156 -13.58 -4.31 7.70
C ARG A 156 -14.26 -4.27 9.07
N THR A 157 -14.14 -3.18 9.82
CA THR A 157 -14.66 -3.11 11.20
C THR A 157 -16.18 -3.15 11.30
N THR A 158 -16.90 -3.08 10.18
CA THR A 158 -18.37 -3.16 10.15
C THR A 158 -18.91 -4.56 10.38
N ASP A 159 -18.12 -5.58 10.04
CA ASP A 159 -18.42 -6.98 10.32
C ASP A 159 -17.37 -7.53 11.30
N PRO A 160 -17.74 -7.75 12.57
CA PRO A 160 -16.81 -8.30 13.56
C PRO A 160 -16.35 -9.73 13.23
N ASN A 161 -17.06 -10.42 12.35
CA ASN A 161 -16.78 -11.80 11.94
C ASN A 161 -16.13 -11.92 10.56
N ASP A 162 -15.86 -10.80 9.87
CA ASP A 162 -15.16 -10.82 8.58
C ASP A 162 -13.88 -11.65 8.69
N PRO A 163 -13.69 -12.70 7.87
CA PRO A 163 -12.51 -13.56 7.94
C PRO A 163 -11.21 -12.80 7.66
N GLY A 164 -11.25 -11.71 6.89
CA GLY A 164 -10.10 -10.85 6.62
C GLY A 164 -9.59 -10.07 7.84
N ARG A 165 -10.34 -10.05 8.96
CA ARG A 165 -9.93 -9.35 10.20
C ARG A 165 -8.62 -9.87 10.80
N PHE A 166 -8.27 -11.11 10.50
CA PHE A 166 -7.07 -11.75 11.05
C PHE A 166 -5.77 -11.33 10.35
N ASP A 167 -5.87 -10.68 9.19
CA ASP A 167 -4.70 -10.16 8.49
C ASP A 167 -4.78 -8.64 8.28
N GLY A 168 -5.96 -8.07 8.22
CA GLY A 168 -6.16 -6.63 8.07
C GLY A 168 -7.60 -6.22 8.34
N ARG A 169 -7.95 -6.05 9.62
CA ARG A 169 -9.26 -5.51 10.03
C ARG A 169 -9.41 -4.06 9.62
N GLN A 170 -8.34 -3.28 9.79
CA GLN A 170 -8.23 -1.91 9.28
C GLN A 170 -6.79 -1.63 8.90
N ILE A 171 -6.58 -1.04 7.72
CA ILE A 171 -5.31 -0.47 7.33
C ILE A 171 -5.52 0.88 6.67
N GLN A 172 -4.62 1.83 6.97
CA GLN A 172 -4.52 3.10 6.30
C GLN A 172 -3.05 3.45 6.14
N LEU A 173 -2.66 3.78 4.93
CA LEU A 173 -1.39 4.42 4.64
C LEU A 173 -1.70 5.63 3.76
N GLN A 174 -1.38 6.81 4.24
CA GLN A 174 -1.64 8.06 3.54
C GLN A 174 -0.37 8.89 3.54
N ARG A 175 -0.04 9.45 2.38
CA ARG A 175 0.99 10.46 2.23
C ARG A 175 0.41 11.64 1.45
N LEU A 176 0.12 12.71 2.17
CA LEU A 176 -0.43 13.95 1.64
C LEU A 176 0.69 14.99 1.52
N VAL A 177 0.96 15.44 0.31
CA VAL A 177 1.80 16.60 0.06
C VAL A 177 0.95 17.86 0.28
N TYR A 178 1.30 18.65 1.29
CA TYR A 178 0.60 19.92 1.59
C TYR A 178 1.01 21.02 0.67
N LEU A 179 2.30 21.07 0.37
CA LEU A 179 2.97 22.12 -0.35
C LEU A 179 4.12 21.52 -1.13
N SER A 180 4.31 21.99 -2.35
CA SER A 180 5.40 21.56 -3.21
C SER A 180 6.04 22.77 -3.89
N PRO A 181 6.79 23.64 -3.17
CA PRO A 181 7.48 24.77 -3.78
C PRO A 181 8.36 24.27 -4.91
N SER A 182 8.16 24.85 -6.09
CA SER A 182 8.74 24.35 -7.33
C SER A 182 9.17 25.49 -8.22
N VAL A 183 10.20 25.24 -9.02
CA VAL A 183 10.69 26.16 -10.03
C VAL A 183 10.94 25.43 -11.34
N GLY A 184 10.43 25.99 -12.43
CA GLY A 184 10.75 25.61 -13.81
C GLY A 184 11.62 26.69 -14.46
N TYR A 185 12.62 26.27 -15.23
CA TYR A 185 13.53 27.15 -15.96
C TYR A 185 13.58 26.82 -17.45
N LYS A 186 13.23 27.79 -18.28
CA LYS A 186 13.31 27.69 -19.74
C LYS A 186 14.72 28.12 -20.18
N TYR A 187 15.60 27.13 -20.43
CA TYR A 187 16.94 27.38 -20.96
C TYR A 187 16.89 27.78 -22.43
N SER A 188 16.05 27.10 -23.22
CA SER A 188 15.78 27.39 -24.62
C SER A 188 14.38 26.97 -25.00
N ASP A 189 13.97 27.19 -26.26
CA ASP A 189 12.66 26.67 -26.74
C ASP A 189 12.59 25.13 -26.73
N ALA A 190 13.75 24.47 -26.86
CA ALA A 190 13.82 23.02 -26.85
C ALA A 190 14.14 22.41 -25.50
N LEU A 191 14.80 23.10 -24.57
CA LEU A 191 15.33 22.50 -23.34
C LEU A 191 14.86 23.26 -22.10
N ARG A 192 14.33 22.51 -21.13
CA ARG A 192 13.79 23.01 -19.87
C ARG A 192 14.27 22.15 -18.70
N PHE A 193 14.41 22.78 -17.56
CA PHE A 193 14.78 22.17 -16.29
C PHE A 193 13.74 22.50 -15.23
N GLY A 194 13.68 21.68 -14.18
CA GLY A 194 12.79 21.97 -13.07
C GLY A 194 13.20 21.26 -11.79
N VAL A 195 12.85 21.89 -10.67
CA VAL A 195 13.04 21.37 -9.32
C VAL A 195 11.76 21.57 -8.54
N SER A 196 11.40 20.60 -7.74
CA SER A 196 10.27 20.64 -6.80
C SER A 196 10.70 20.06 -5.45
N VAL A 197 10.21 20.65 -4.36
CA VAL A 197 10.45 20.16 -3.00
C VAL A 197 9.10 19.83 -2.35
N PRO A 198 8.53 18.63 -2.60
CA PRO A 198 7.32 18.19 -1.94
C PRO A 198 7.52 18.07 -0.43
N ILE A 199 6.62 18.67 0.35
CA ILE A 199 6.57 18.60 1.81
C ILE A 199 5.33 17.82 2.18
N ALA A 200 5.54 16.59 2.68
CA ALA A 200 4.46 15.65 2.94
C ALA A 200 4.20 15.46 4.43
N HIS A 201 2.95 15.13 4.73
CA HIS A 201 2.52 14.49 5.98
C HIS A 201 2.12 13.04 5.67
N SER A 202 2.49 12.15 6.57
CA SER A 202 2.14 10.75 6.43
C SER A 202 1.48 10.21 7.68
N ALA A 203 0.51 9.31 7.51
CA ALA A 203 -0.15 8.58 8.59
C ALA A 203 -0.23 7.10 8.25
N PHE A 204 -0.04 6.27 9.25
CA PHE A 204 -0.14 4.83 9.17
C PHE A 204 -0.98 4.30 10.32
N VAL A 205 -2.01 3.53 10.00
CA VAL A 205 -2.87 2.84 10.97
C VAL A 205 -2.98 1.39 10.58
N ILE A 206 -2.79 0.50 11.52
CA ILE A 206 -3.07 -0.92 11.39
C ILE A 206 -3.87 -1.39 12.59
N ASP A 207 -4.92 -2.16 12.33
CA ASP A 207 -5.74 -2.84 13.33
C ASP A 207 -6.00 -4.25 12.80
N THR A 208 -5.62 -5.26 13.56
CA THR A 208 -5.80 -6.66 13.20
C THR A 208 -6.14 -7.50 14.41
N HIS A 209 -7.01 -8.48 14.22
CA HIS A 209 -7.15 -9.58 15.16
C HIS A 209 -6.07 -10.63 14.85
N MET A 210 -5.65 -11.36 15.87
CA MET A 210 -4.58 -12.34 15.73
C MET A 210 -5.11 -13.72 16.14
N ARG A 211 -4.86 -14.71 15.30
CA ARG A 211 -4.99 -16.14 15.59
C ARG A 211 -3.70 -16.83 15.16
N PHE A 212 -3.38 -17.94 15.74
CA PHE A 212 -2.11 -18.62 15.52
C PHE A 212 -2.32 -20.07 15.13
N PRO A 213 -2.79 -20.36 13.90
CA PRO A 213 -2.99 -21.71 13.41
C PRO A 213 -1.63 -22.34 13.10
N ASN A 214 -1.03 -23.00 14.08
CA ASN A 214 0.21 -23.74 13.96
C ASN A 214 0.12 -25.09 14.66
N GLU A 215 0.99 -26.02 14.25
CA GLU A 215 0.99 -27.40 14.75
C GLU A 215 1.16 -27.47 16.25
N LEU A 216 2.05 -26.66 16.86
CA LEU A 216 2.31 -26.71 18.29
C LEU A 216 1.08 -26.35 19.11
N LEU A 217 0.40 -25.23 18.77
CA LEU A 217 -0.85 -24.86 19.45
C LEU A 217 -1.97 -25.85 19.16
N GLY A 218 -2.01 -26.42 17.97
CA GLY A 218 -2.94 -27.48 17.62
C GLY A 218 -2.77 -28.69 18.53
N VAL A 219 -1.54 -29.19 18.67
CA VAL A 219 -1.20 -30.31 19.54
C VAL A 219 -1.54 -29.99 21.01
N PHE A 220 -1.17 -28.80 21.51
CA PHE A 220 -1.52 -28.43 22.90
C PHE A 220 -3.03 -28.41 23.12
N GLY A 221 -3.80 -27.84 22.20
CA GLY A 221 -5.25 -27.84 22.31
C GLY A 221 -5.86 -29.23 22.30
N LYS A 222 -5.32 -30.15 21.48
CA LYS A 222 -5.76 -31.55 21.47
C LYS A 222 -5.38 -32.30 22.76
N LEU A 223 -4.18 -32.08 23.26
CA LEU A 223 -3.77 -32.64 24.56
C LEU A 223 -4.67 -32.15 25.70
N GLN A 224 -4.98 -30.85 25.74
CA GLN A 224 -5.92 -30.29 26.71
C GLN A 224 -7.31 -30.94 26.61
N GLN A 225 -7.86 -31.13 25.41
CA GLN A 225 -9.16 -31.78 25.19
C GLN A 225 -9.18 -33.22 25.64
N GLY A 226 -8.10 -33.97 25.42
CA GLY A 226 -8.00 -35.38 25.77
C GLY A 226 -7.59 -35.64 27.23
N TRP A 227 -6.88 -34.72 27.84
CA TRP A 227 -6.20 -34.99 29.13
C TRP A 227 -6.69 -34.15 30.29
N CYS A 228 -7.23 -32.96 30.05
CA CYS A 228 -7.70 -32.09 31.13
C CYS A 228 -9.14 -32.39 31.48
N PRO A 229 -9.43 -32.75 32.75
CA PRO A 229 -10.79 -32.97 33.22
C PRO A 229 -11.62 -31.68 33.15
N GLU A 230 -12.94 -31.80 33.04
CA GLU A 230 -13.85 -30.66 32.89
C GLU A 230 -13.81 -29.66 34.07
N GLN A 231 -13.31 -30.05 35.23
CA GLN A 231 -13.31 -29.25 36.47
C GLN A 231 -11.93 -28.76 36.93
N GLY A 232 -10.92 -28.79 36.07
CA GLY A 232 -9.57 -28.27 36.37
C GLY A 232 -8.62 -29.28 36.99
N GLY A 233 -7.34 -29.19 36.67
CA GLY A 233 -6.18 -29.77 37.31
C GLY A 233 -6.11 -31.32 37.35
N ASN A 234 -5.34 -31.93 36.45
CA ASN A 234 -4.87 -33.29 36.62
C ASN A 234 -3.66 -33.27 37.58
N VAL A 235 -3.61 -34.18 38.55
CA VAL A 235 -2.50 -34.30 39.53
C VAL A 235 -1.14 -34.43 38.80
N ILE A 236 -1.11 -35.13 37.68
CA ILE A 236 0.10 -35.28 36.84
C ILE A 236 0.50 -33.96 36.22
N ASP A 237 -0.44 -33.09 35.84
CA ASP A 237 -0.18 -31.78 35.23
C ASP A 237 0.36 -30.75 36.23
N ILE A 238 0.02 -30.89 37.53
CA ILE A 238 0.58 -30.05 38.61
C ILE A 238 2.09 -30.29 38.75
N PHE A 239 2.54 -31.52 38.57
CA PHE A 239 3.97 -31.86 38.58
C PHE A 239 4.63 -31.68 37.23
N GLY A 240 3.87 -31.58 36.15
CA GLY A 240 4.34 -31.40 34.76
C GLY A 240 4.33 -29.96 34.30
N PHE A 241 3.71 -29.73 33.15
CA PHE A 241 3.82 -28.44 32.41
C PHE A 241 2.67 -27.46 32.70
N GLY A 242 1.66 -27.80 33.48
CA GLY A 242 0.55 -26.91 33.81
C GLY A 242 -0.44 -26.69 32.66
N LEU A 243 -0.56 -27.61 31.73
CA LEU A 243 -1.45 -27.51 30.57
C LEU A 243 -2.92 -27.30 30.95
N CYS A 244 -3.36 -27.92 32.08
CA CYS A 244 -4.73 -27.83 32.56
C CYS A 244 -4.96 -26.69 33.55
N GLY A 245 -3.90 -26.04 34.03
CA GLY A 245 -3.95 -25.05 35.12
C GLY A 245 -4.75 -23.78 34.81
N GLY A 246 -5.02 -23.51 33.54
CA GLY A 246 -5.86 -22.38 33.09
C GLY A 246 -7.36 -22.66 33.10
N GLY A 247 -7.79 -23.88 33.46
CA GLY A 247 -9.18 -24.30 33.36
C GLY A 247 -9.70 -24.29 31.92
N LYS A 248 -11.03 -24.42 31.76
CA LYS A 248 -11.67 -24.44 30.41
C LYS A 248 -11.38 -23.17 29.59
N ASP A 249 -11.29 -22.01 30.24
CA ASP A 249 -11.01 -20.74 29.59
C ASP A 249 -9.55 -20.64 29.09
N GLY A 250 -8.65 -21.52 29.56
CA GLY A 250 -7.27 -21.64 29.11
C GLY A 250 -7.07 -22.71 28.03
N PHE A 251 -8.14 -23.35 27.52
CA PHE A 251 -8.02 -24.34 26.45
C PHE A 251 -7.74 -23.64 25.12
N VAL A 252 -6.54 -23.86 24.60
CA VAL A 252 -6.10 -23.20 23.37
C VAL A 252 -6.76 -23.81 22.13
N SER A 253 -7.08 -22.94 21.19
CA SER A 253 -7.50 -23.33 19.86
C SER A 253 -6.67 -22.56 18.84
N PRO A 254 -6.08 -23.22 17.84
CA PRO A 254 -5.30 -22.54 16.81
C PRO A 254 -6.14 -21.59 15.97
N PHE A 255 -7.47 -21.74 15.96
CA PHE A 255 -8.38 -21.01 15.08
C PHE A 255 -9.17 -19.87 15.75
N LYS A 256 -9.17 -19.80 17.07
CA LYS A 256 -9.83 -18.71 17.79
C LYS A 256 -8.96 -17.45 17.80
N LYS A 257 -9.59 -16.28 17.93
CA LYS A 257 -8.88 -15.04 18.25
C LYS A 257 -8.10 -15.24 19.55
N ALA A 258 -6.82 -14.92 19.54
CA ALA A 258 -5.95 -14.98 20.70
C ALA A 258 -5.59 -13.58 21.21
N ALA A 259 -5.49 -12.62 20.29
CA ALA A 259 -5.14 -11.23 20.58
C ALA A 259 -5.70 -10.27 19.51
N GLY A 260 -5.62 -8.99 19.80
CA GLY A 260 -5.75 -7.91 18.83
C GLY A 260 -4.55 -6.98 18.91
N MET A 261 -4.25 -6.31 17.81
CA MET A 261 -3.18 -5.34 17.69
C MET A 261 -3.70 -4.11 16.97
N ARG A 262 -3.52 -2.95 17.60
CA ARG A 262 -3.80 -1.65 16.99
C ARG A 262 -2.58 -0.76 17.10
N MET A 263 -2.18 -0.14 16.01
CA MET A 263 -1.08 0.82 15.94
C MET A 263 -1.55 2.04 15.13
N GLU A 264 -1.29 3.23 15.67
CA GLU A 264 -1.59 4.50 15.02
C GLU A 264 -0.34 5.39 15.08
N MET A 265 0.18 5.78 13.92
CA MET A 265 1.43 6.51 13.81
C MET A 265 1.31 7.63 12.79
N THR A 266 2.06 8.70 13.02
CA THR A 266 2.16 9.84 12.10
C THR A 266 3.60 10.28 11.89
N ALA A 267 3.86 10.86 10.73
CA ALA A 267 5.07 11.59 10.41
C ALA A 267 4.65 12.96 9.86
N PRO A 268 4.75 14.04 10.66
CA PRO A 268 4.12 15.32 10.35
C PRO A 268 4.80 16.10 9.23
N VAL A 269 6.09 15.91 9.02
CA VAL A 269 6.86 16.60 7.99
C VAL A 269 7.89 15.66 7.38
N ASP A 270 7.82 15.50 6.06
CA ASP A 270 8.72 14.64 5.30
C ASP A 270 9.00 15.28 3.93
N PRO A 271 10.05 16.12 3.82
CA PRO A 271 10.42 16.74 2.56
C PRO A 271 11.16 15.77 1.64
N THR A 272 10.89 15.88 0.34
CA THR A 272 11.62 15.17 -0.71
C THR A 272 12.03 16.14 -1.82
N ILE A 273 12.72 15.67 -2.85
CA ILE A 273 13.14 16.48 -3.98
C ILE A 273 12.79 15.78 -5.29
N ASN A 274 12.23 16.52 -6.25
CA ASN A 274 12.04 16.08 -7.62
C ASN A 274 12.88 16.94 -8.55
N LEU A 275 13.62 16.30 -9.46
CA LEU A 275 14.47 16.96 -10.47
C LEU A 275 14.00 16.53 -11.85
N GLY A 276 13.76 17.49 -12.73
CA GLY A 276 13.21 17.22 -14.05
C GLY A 276 13.98 17.88 -15.19
N VAL A 277 14.02 17.16 -16.31
CA VAL A 277 14.53 17.67 -17.60
C VAL A 277 13.49 17.35 -18.65
N LEU A 278 13.25 18.31 -19.55
CA LEU A 278 12.36 18.18 -20.69
C LEU A 278 13.06 18.71 -21.93
N TRP A 279 13.19 17.86 -22.95
CA TRP A 279 13.81 18.18 -24.22
C TRP A 279 12.83 17.98 -25.38
N GLU A 280 12.51 19.06 -26.07
CA GLU A 280 11.56 19.10 -27.18
C GLU A 280 12.25 19.65 -28.44
N PRO A 281 13.12 18.85 -29.09
CA PRO A 281 13.90 19.32 -30.25
C PRO A 281 13.04 19.61 -31.48
N LYS A 282 11.84 19.06 -31.52
CA LYS A 282 10.86 19.22 -32.60
C LYS A 282 9.45 19.30 -32.02
N PRO A 283 8.50 19.98 -32.66
CA PRO A 283 7.12 20.08 -32.18
C PRO A 283 6.40 18.72 -32.04
N TRP A 284 6.86 17.72 -32.77
CA TRP A 284 6.30 16.36 -32.75
C TRP A 284 7.03 15.38 -31.83
N LEU A 285 8.19 15.75 -31.28
CA LEU A 285 9.02 14.90 -30.42
C LEU A 285 9.33 15.60 -29.11
N GLY A 286 9.00 14.96 -28.00
CA GLY A 286 9.42 15.33 -26.65
C GLY A 286 10.05 14.15 -25.92
N LEU A 287 11.09 14.43 -25.17
CA LEU A 287 11.76 13.49 -24.27
C LEU A 287 11.79 14.10 -22.88
N GLY A 288 11.43 13.32 -21.86
CA GLY A 288 11.43 13.74 -20.47
C GLY A 288 12.21 12.77 -19.60
N VAL A 289 12.90 13.32 -18.60
CA VAL A 289 13.53 12.54 -17.53
C VAL A 289 13.18 13.22 -16.22
N VAL A 290 12.79 12.43 -15.22
CA VAL A 290 12.57 12.92 -13.87
C VAL A 290 13.15 11.94 -12.84
N TYR A 291 13.80 12.50 -11.85
CA TYR A 291 14.18 11.83 -10.62
C TYR A 291 13.28 12.34 -9.50
N GLN A 292 12.56 11.45 -8.85
CA GLN A 292 11.79 11.73 -7.64
C GLN A 292 12.51 11.10 -6.46
N GLY A 293 12.95 11.93 -5.51
CA GLY A 293 13.71 11.50 -4.35
C GLY A 293 12.86 10.65 -3.41
N GLY A 294 13.47 9.60 -2.86
CA GLY A 294 12.90 8.82 -1.79
C GLY A 294 13.05 9.49 -0.43
N SER A 295 12.43 8.91 0.59
CA SER A 295 12.63 9.31 1.99
C SER A 295 12.63 8.09 2.92
N ASN A 296 13.30 8.22 4.06
CA ASN A 296 13.19 7.31 5.19
C ASN A 296 12.32 7.98 6.25
N THR A 297 11.01 7.85 6.09
CA THR A 297 10.05 8.55 6.92
C THR A 297 9.93 7.89 8.29
N ARG A 298 10.27 8.62 9.36
CA ARG A 298 10.13 8.16 10.73
C ARG A 298 8.75 8.50 11.25
N TYR A 299 8.00 7.46 11.59
CA TYR A 299 6.71 7.53 12.23
C TYR A 299 6.85 7.37 13.73
N THR A 300 6.02 8.08 14.48
CA THR A 300 5.84 7.91 15.92
C THR A 300 4.36 7.83 16.24
N GLY A 301 4.01 7.09 17.29
CA GLY A 301 2.61 6.94 17.66
C GLY A 301 2.37 6.05 18.86
N LYS A 302 1.18 5.47 18.90
CA LYS A 302 0.72 4.65 20.02
C LYS A 302 0.32 3.26 19.54
N TYR A 303 0.52 2.28 20.41
CA TYR A 303 0.03 0.92 20.21
C TYR A 303 -0.90 0.48 21.34
N GLU A 304 -1.73 -0.47 21.02
CA GLU A 304 -2.58 -1.21 21.94
C GLU A 304 -2.62 -2.69 21.50
N PHE A 305 -2.28 -3.59 22.41
CA PHE A 305 -2.52 -5.01 22.29
C PHE A 305 -3.60 -5.41 23.29
N ASP A 306 -4.65 -6.08 22.81
CA ASP A 306 -5.63 -6.78 23.62
C ASP A 306 -5.36 -8.28 23.58
N THR A 307 -5.54 -8.96 24.69
CA THR A 307 -5.27 -10.40 24.78
C THR A 307 -6.51 -11.13 25.30
N GLU A 308 -6.93 -12.15 24.58
CA GLU A 308 -8.12 -12.94 24.93
C GLU A 308 -7.88 -13.81 26.18
N PRO A 309 -8.94 -14.08 26.95
CA PRO A 309 -8.87 -14.95 28.14
C PRO A 309 -8.19 -16.29 27.88
N MET A 310 -8.44 -16.90 26.72
CA MET A 310 -7.83 -18.15 26.31
C MET A 310 -6.30 -18.13 26.44
N LEU A 311 -5.64 -17.13 25.87
CA LEU A 311 -4.17 -17.04 25.90
C LEU A 311 -3.66 -16.64 27.28
N ARG A 312 -4.35 -15.72 27.99
CA ARG A 312 -3.98 -15.28 29.34
C ARG A 312 -4.04 -16.45 30.34
N ASN A 313 -5.12 -17.21 30.32
CA ASN A 313 -5.32 -18.33 31.22
C ASN A 313 -4.41 -19.52 30.87
N PHE A 314 -4.12 -19.74 29.59
CA PHE A 314 -3.14 -20.72 29.18
C PHE A 314 -1.76 -20.43 29.77
N VAL A 315 -1.25 -19.18 29.60
CA VAL A 315 0.06 -18.77 30.17
C VAL A 315 0.04 -18.84 31.69
N LYS A 316 -1.06 -18.44 32.36
CA LYS A 316 -1.23 -18.58 33.81
C LYS A 316 -1.19 -20.05 34.22
N GLY A 317 -1.83 -20.92 33.46
CA GLY A 317 -1.83 -22.36 33.70
C GLY A 317 -0.43 -22.97 33.64
N LEU A 318 0.34 -22.63 32.60
CA LEU A 318 1.74 -23.06 32.48
C LEU A 318 2.58 -22.69 33.70
N ASN A 319 2.36 -21.51 34.25
CA ASN A 319 3.08 -21.03 35.44
C ASN A 319 2.53 -21.58 36.78
N SER A 320 1.42 -22.30 36.78
CA SER A 320 0.82 -22.89 38.00
C SER A 320 1.38 -24.27 38.36
N SER A 321 2.19 -24.87 37.49
CA SER A 321 2.85 -26.18 37.73
C SER A 321 4.22 -26.01 38.37
N LEU A 322 4.77 -27.11 38.89
CA LEU A 322 6.07 -27.12 39.53
C LEU A 322 7.23 -26.82 38.57
N LEU A 323 7.17 -27.34 37.34
CA LEU A 323 8.21 -27.15 36.31
C LEU A 323 7.94 -25.98 35.39
N GLY A 324 6.70 -25.50 35.29
CA GLY A 324 6.29 -24.41 34.39
C GLY A 324 7.05 -23.11 34.59
N PRO A 325 7.18 -22.58 35.81
CA PRO A 325 7.98 -21.37 36.07
C PRO A 325 9.46 -21.51 35.68
N ILE A 326 10.05 -22.70 35.91
CA ILE A 326 11.44 -23.00 35.55
C ILE A 326 11.57 -23.03 34.02
N ALA A 327 10.71 -23.77 33.35
CA ALA A 327 10.68 -23.82 31.90
C ALA A 327 10.39 -22.44 31.30
N GLY A 328 9.47 -21.68 31.88
CA GLY A 328 9.16 -20.31 31.49
C GLY A 328 10.37 -19.37 31.60
N ALA A 329 11.12 -19.46 32.70
CA ALA A 329 12.34 -18.66 32.90
C ALA A 329 13.44 -19.03 31.89
N VAL A 330 13.64 -20.32 31.63
CA VAL A 330 14.64 -20.80 30.64
C VAL A 330 14.26 -20.38 29.23
N LEU A 331 12.98 -20.43 28.88
CA LEU A 331 12.45 -20.09 27.55
C LEU A 331 12.15 -18.58 27.40
N GLY A 332 12.32 -17.80 28.48
CA GLY A 332 12.02 -16.36 28.49
C GLY A 332 10.55 -16.03 28.32
N LEU A 333 9.66 -16.93 28.76
CA LEU A 333 8.20 -16.70 28.70
C LEU A 333 7.74 -15.76 29.84
N PRO A 334 6.71 -14.92 29.59
CA PRO A 334 6.15 -14.08 30.65
C PRO A 334 5.40 -14.93 31.68
N GLN A 335 5.43 -14.53 32.95
CA GLN A 335 4.64 -15.19 34.00
C GLN A 335 3.14 -14.92 33.86
N SER A 336 2.78 -13.78 33.26
CA SER A 336 1.40 -13.40 32.98
C SER A 336 1.35 -12.45 31.78
N ILE A 337 0.20 -12.44 31.11
CA ILE A 337 -0.09 -11.50 30.04
C ILE A 337 -1.25 -10.61 30.49
N PRO A 338 -1.11 -9.26 30.40
CA PRO A 338 -2.21 -8.36 30.73
C PRO A 338 -3.34 -8.48 29.71
N GLU A 339 -4.54 -8.08 30.11
CA GLU A 339 -5.68 -7.99 29.20
C GLU A 339 -5.44 -6.98 28.11
N VAL A 340 -4.91 -5.81 28.48
CA VAL A 340 -4.56 -4.73 27.57
C VAL A 340 -3.17 -4.21 27.91
N GLN A 341 -2.32 -4.11 26.89
CA GLN A 341 -1.01 -3.45 27.01
C GLN A 341 -0.95 -2.30 26.01
N LYS A 342 -0.61 -1.10 26.49
CA LYS A 342 -0.49 0.14 25.69
C LYS A 342 0.87 0.77 25.90
N GLY A 343 1.30 1.55 24.92
CA GLY A 343 2.53 2.33 25.00
C GLY A 343 2.76 3.14 23.72
N ASN A 344 4.00 3.58 23.56
CA ASN A 344 4.41 4.32 22.38
C ASN A 344 5.24 3.41 21.45
N LEU A 345 5.20 3.73 20.18
CA LEU A 345 6.01 3.03 19.18
C LEU A 345 6.60 4.00 18.17
N SER A 346 7.65 3.55 17.50
CA SER A 346 8.18 4.18 16.31
C SER A 346 8.40 3.15 15.21
N ALA A 347 8.39 3.61 13.97
CA ALA A 347 8.76 2.82 12.80
C ALA A 347 9.42 3.72 11.76
N THR A 348 10.35 3.17 10.98
CA THR A 348 10.88 3.87 9.81
C THR A 348 10.41 3.15 8.56
N ILE A 349 9.69 3.88 7.70
CA ILE A 349 9.17 3.35 6.45
C ILE A 349 9.93 4.04 5.30
N PRO A 350 10.70 3.29 4.50
CA PRO A 350 11.38 3.84 3.34
C PRO A 350 10.38 4.03 2.20
N PHE A 351 10.26 5.25 1.69
CA PHE A 351 9.60 5.51 0.40
C PHE A 351 10.68 5.54 -0.67
N PRO A 352 10.58 4.72 -1.71
CA PRO A 352 11.65 4.56 -2.69
C PRO A 352 11.82 5.79 -3.56
N ALA A 353 13.04 6.01 -4.03
CA ALA A 353 13.29 6.92 -5.12
C ALA A 353 12.82 6.33 -6.46
N HIS A 354 12.39 7.22 -7.36
CA HIS A 354 11.94 6.88 -8.71
C HIS A 354 12.78 7.58 -9.75
N LEU A 355 13.10 6.86 -10.82
CA LEU A 355 13.64 7.42 -12.05
C LEU A 355 12.66 7.11 -13.18
N GLN A 356 12.17 8.14 -13.86
CA GLN A 356 11.24 7.99 -14.96
C GLN A 356 11.81 8.62 -16.22
N VAL A 357 11.59 7.95 -17.34
CA VAL A 357 11.95 8.42 -18.68
C VAL A 357 10.72 8.29 -19.56
N GLY A 358 10.42 9.35 -20.30
CA GLY A 358 9.23 9.37 -21.15
C GLY A 358 9.55 9.88 -22.55
N ILE A 359 8.73 9.43 -23.51
CA ILE A 359 8.72 9.93 -24.89
C ILE A 359 7.31 10.37 -25.25
N LYS A 360 7.22 11.53 -25.86
CA LYS A 360 6.02 12.07 -26.52
C LYS A 360 6.22 12.10 -28.01
N LEU A 361 5.30 11.50 -28.76
CA LEU A 361 5.27 11.52 -30.22
C LEU A 361 3.94 12.12 -30.71
N LYS A 362 4.00 13.16 -31.53
CA LYS A 362 2.84 13.81 -32.14
C LYS A 362 2.98 13.78 -33.68
N PRO A 363 2.85 12.60 -34.30
CA PRO A 363 3.12 12.41 -35.73
C PRO A 363 2.23 13.25 -36.63
N VAL A 364 1.03 13.56 -36.15
CA VAL A 364 0.06 14.45 -36.84
C VAL A 364 -0.65 15.32 -35.81
N LYS A 365 -1.24 16.44 -36.23
CA LYS A 365 -1.84 17.45 -35.35
C LYS A 365 -2.97 16.91 -34.45
N TYR A 366 -3.65 15.86 -34.88
CA TYR A 366 -4.80 15.27 -34.18
C TYR A 366 -4.48 14.01 -33.36
N LEU A 367 -3.22 13.54 -33.37
CA LEU A 367 -2.80 12.32 -32.65
C LEU A 367 -1.50 12.54 -31.88
N GLN A 368 -1.48 12.17 -30.62
CA GLN A 368 -0.29 12.12 -29.78
C GLN A 368 -0.24 10.79 -29.03
N VAL A 369 0.95 10.20 -28.94
CA VAL A 369 1.25 8.99 -28.19
C VAL A 369 2.33 9.33 -27.15
N ASN A 370 2.10 8.87 -25.94
CA ASN A 370 3.05 8.97 -24.84
C ASN A 370 3.44 7.56 -24.38
N VAL A 371 4.71 7.34 -24.11
CA VAL A 371 5.21 6.11 -23.50
C VAL A 371 6.21 6.48 -22.43
N ASP A 372 6.01 5.98 -21.22
CA ASP A 372 6.91 6.20 -20.09
C ASP A 372 7.44 4.86 -19.57
N ALA A 373 8.69 4.86 -19.12
CA ALA A 373 9.30 3.81 -18.31
C ALA A 373 9.69 4.41 -16.94
N SER A 374 9.31 3.75 -15.87
CA SER A 374 9.54 4.18 -14.49
C SER A 374 10.23 3.08 -13.72
N TYR A 375 11.38 3.36 -13.12
CA TYR A 375 12.08 2.48 -12.18
C TYR A 375 11.86 2.97 -10.75
N ALA A 376 11.42 2.07 -9.87
CA ALA A 376 11.24 2.32 -8.44
C ALA A 376 12.05 1.33 -7.60
N ARG A 377 12.82 1.85 -6.63
CA ARG A 377 13.73 1.05 -5.78
C ARG A 377 13.02 0.47 -4.56
N TRP A 378 11.98 -0.35 -4.79
CA TRP A 378 11.20 -1.00 -3.73
C TRP A 378 11.97 -2.01 -2.90
N SER A 379 13.15 -2.48 -3.35
CA SER A 379 14.02 -3.36 -2.57
C SER A 379 14.46 -2.76 -1.22
N ASP A 380 14.29 -1.45 -1.02
CA ASP A 380 14.51 -0.81 0.28
C ASP A 380 13.51 -1.28 1.34
N TRP A 381 12.33 -1.77 0.94
CA TRP A 381 11.34 -2.38 1.83
C TRP A 381 11.65 -3.86 2.09
N ASN A 382 12.74 -4.12 2.79
CA ASN A 382 13.11 -5.48 3.18
C ASN A 382 12.24 -6.00 4.34
N ALA A 383 11.94 -5.14 5.31
CA ALA A 383 11.03 -5.44 6.42
C ALA A 383 10.37 -4.15 6.94
N LEU A 384 9.17 -4.27 7.51
CA LEU A 384 8.60 -3.28 8.42
C LEU A 384 9.07 -3.62 9.83
N VAL A 385 9.66 -2.65 10.51
CA VAL A 385 10.14 -2.81 11.88
C VAL A 385 9.44 -1.79 12.76
N PHE A 386 8.66 -2.28 13.72
CA PHE A 386 8.03 -1.50 14.77
C PHE A 386 8.84 -1.64 16.05
N GLU A 387 9.23 -0.52 16.65
CA GLU A 387 9.99 -0.46 17.89
C GLU A 387 9.08 0.09 19.00
N PHE A 388 8.94 -0.68 20.07
CA PHE A 388 8.10 -0.36 21.22
C PHE A 388 8.92 0.25 22.36
N ASP A 389 8.33 1.16 23.12
CA ASP A 389 8.96 1.80 24.27
C ASP A 389 9.20 0.84 25.46
N GLN A 390 8.61 -0.34 25.44
CA GLN A 390 8.74 -1.38 26.45
C GLN A 390 8.58 -2.77 25.83
N SER A 391 8.98 -3.79 26.58
CA SER A 391 8.75 -5.19 26.18
C SER A 391 7.24 -5.48 26.06
N VAL A 392 6.82 -6.02 24.94
CA VAL A 392 5.44 -6.44 24.69
C VAL A 392 5.28 -7.90 25.13
N ARG A 393 4.44 -8.13 26.14
CA ARG A 393 4.24 -9.46 26.75
C ARG A 393 3.79 -10.52 25.74
N LEU A 394 2.96 -10.14 24.78
CA LEU A 394 2.56 -11.02 23.70
C LEU A 394 3.75 -11.47 22.84
N LEU A 395 4.72 -10.59 22.58
CA LEU A 395 5.92 -10.93 21.83
C LEU A 395 6.92 -11.75 22.64
N GLU A 396 6.88 -11.70 23.99
CA GLU A 396 7.67 -12.60 24.83
C GLU A 396 7.23 -14.06 24.65
N VAL A 397 5.93 -14.33 24.48
CA VAL A 397 5.41 -15.68 24.14
C VAL A 397 5.96 -16.14 22.80
N ALA A 398 6.10 -15.23 21.87
CA ALA A 398 6.61 -15.54 20.53
C ALA A 398 8.12 -15.82 20.48
N ARG A 399 8.87 -15.69 21.60
CA ARG A 399 10.28 -16.11 21.70
C ARG A 399 10.45 -17.60 21.41
N LEU A 400 9.49 -18.44 21.78
CA LEU A 400 9.48 -19.86 21.44
C LEU A 400 9.57 -20.14 19.93
N TYR A 401 9.26 -19.15 19.14
CA TYR A 401 9.14 -19.23 17.70
C TYR A 401 10.18 -18.38 16.95
N GLY A 402 11.25 -17.94 17.66
CA GLY A 402 12.37 -17.25 17.04
C GLY A 402 12.22 -15.72 16.97
N ILE A 403 11.35 -15.10 17.78
CA ILE A 403 11.41 -13.65 18.03
C ILE A 403 12.28 -13.39 19.26
N PRO A 404 13.55 -12.99 19.06
CA PRO A 404 14.47 -12.83 20.20
C PRO A 404 14.19 -11.56 21.00
N ASP A 405 13.64 -10.52 20.38
CA ASP A 405 13.45 -9.18 20.95
C ASP A 405 11.97 -8.81 21.03
N SER A 406 11.45 -8.78 22.26
CA SER A 406 10.06 -8.43 22.55
C SER A 406 9.78 -6.91 22.52
N THR A 407 10.80 -6.09 22.30
CA THR A 407 10.64 -4.64 22.04
C THR A 407 10.51 -4.32 20.57
N LYS A 408 10.61 -5.32 19.67
CA LYS A 408 10.55 -5.13 18.23
C LYS A 408 9.64 -6.15 17.55
N LEU A 409 8.78 -5.67 16.65
CA LEU A 409 8.03 -6.51 15.74
C LEU A 409 8.56 -6.29 14.32
N LYS A 410 9.20 -7.32 13.75
CA LYS A 410 9.74 -7.29 12.40
C LYS A 410 8.86 -8.13 11.48
N ILE A 411 8.25 -7.48 10.49
CA ILE A 411 7.44 -8.13 9.45
C ILE A 411 8.25 -8.15 8.16
N PRO A 412 8.79 -9.31 7.72
CA PRO A 412 9.57 -9.41 6.50
C PRO A 412 8.73 -9.05 5.27
N ARG A 413 9.25 -8.17 4.41
CA ARG A 413 8.60 -7.76 3.15
C ARG A 413 9.36 -8.25 1.93
N GLY A 414 10.67 -8.03 1.88
CA GLY A 414 11.55 -8.49 0.79
C GLY A 414 11.09 -8.01 -0.58
N TYR A 415 10.59 -6.76 -0.68
CA TYR A 415 10.07 -6.22 -1.93
C TYR A 415 11.16 -6.13 -3.00
N LYS A 416 10.75 -6.15 -4.26
CA LYS A 416 11.64 -6.13 -5.42
C LYS A 416 11.53 -4.79 -6.14
N SER A 417 12.70 -4.24 -6.52
CA SER A 417 12.75 -3.08 -7.41
C SER A 417 12.23 -3.43 -8.79
N LEU A 418 11.57 -2.50 -9.45
CA LEU A 418 10.79 -2.77 -10.65
C LEU A 418 10.92 -1.66 -11.68
N VAL A 419 10.73 -2.03 -12.95
CA VAL A 419 10.49 -1.10 -14.07
C VAL A 419 9.03 -1.21 -14.48
N ASN A 420 8.36 -0.07 -14.64
CA ASN A 420 6.98 0.05 -15.11
C ASN A 420 6.92 0.72 -16.46
N PHE A 421 5.84 0.44 -17.20
CA PHE A 421 5.54 1.13 -18.44
C PHE A 421 4.13 1.72 -18.38
N GLY A 422 4.01 2.99 -18.74
CA GLY A 422 2.74 3.66 -18.97
C GLY A 422 2.56 3.97 -20.46
N TYR A 423 1.34 3.88 -20.93
CA TYR A 423 0.98 4.14 -22.31
C TYR A 423 -0.20 5.11 -22.34
N GLY A 424 -0.02 6.23 -23.05
CA GLY A 424 -1.04 7.26 -23.20
C GLY A 424 -1.30 7.57 -24.66
N LEU A 425 -2.57 7.69 -25.03
CA LEU A 425 -3.02 8.13 -26.34
C LEU A 425 -3.88 9.37 -26.18
N GLN A 426 -3.61 10.42 -26.94
CA GLN A 426 -4.44 11.62 -27.02
C GLN A 426 -4.91 11.83 -28.46
N LEU A 427 -6.22 12.02 -28.62
CA LEU A 427 -6.85 12.43 -29.85
C LEU A 427 -7.38 13.85 -29.72
N PHE A 428 -7.14 14.67 -30.71
CA PHE A 428 -7.59 16.07 -30.78
C PHE A 428 -8.59 16.26 -31.93
N PRO A 429 -9.87 15.84 -31.75
CA PRO A 429 -10.89 16.00 -32.82
C PRO A 429 -11.10 17.46 -33.20
N PHE A 430 -10.98 18.35 -32.19
CA PHE A 430 -11.06 19.80 -32.33
C PHE A 430 -9.96 20.46 -31.50
N GLU A 431 -9.63 21.71 -31.76
CA GLU A 431 -8.64 22.47 -30.96
C GLU A 431 -9.04 22.66 -29.51
N SER A 432 -10.35 22.63 -29.23
CA SER A 432 -10.92 22.77 -27.88
C SER A 432 -11.09 21.44 -27.14
N LEU A 433 -10.95 20.28 -27.82
CA LEU A 433 -11.24 18.96 -27.22
C LEU A 433 -10.07 18.01 -27.38
N ALA A 434 -9.59 17.45 -26.27
CA ALA A 434 -8.68 16.31 -26.25
C ALA A 434 -9.39 15.11 -25.58
N LEU A 435 -9.42 13.98 -26.27
CA LEU A 435 -9.83 12.68 -25.74
C LEU A 435 -8.57 11.89 -25.37
N ARG A 436 -8.58 11.25 -24.21
CA ARG A 436 -7.42 10.58 -23.64
C ARG A 436 -7.73 9.13 -23.32
N PHE A 437 -6.77 8.26 -23.55
CA PHE A 437 -6.83 6.84 -23.23
C PHE A 437 -5.51 6.43 -22.61
N GLY A 438 -5.58 5.74 -21.50
CA GLY A 438 -4.41 5.32 -20.73
C GLY A 438 -4.43 3.82 -20.44
N PHE A 439 -3.27 3.21 -20.48
CA PHE A 439 -3.05 1.85 -20.06
C PHE A 439 -1.75 1.74 -19.28
N GLU A 440 -1.79 1.13 -18.09
CA GLU A 440 -0.61 0.88 -17.29
C GLU A 440 -0.69 -0.55 -16.72
N PRO A 441 0.12 -1.50 -17.27
CA PRO A 441 0.30 -2.81 -16.66
C PRO A 441 1.18 -2.66 -15.44
N ARG A 442 0.63 -2.89 -14.25
CA ARG A 442 1.30 -2.69 -12.96
C ARG A 442 1.64 -4.05 -12.35
N LYS A 443 2.92 -4.41 -12.38
CA LYS A 443 3.43 -5.61 -11.72
C LYS A 443 3.64 -5.35 -10.23
N SER A 444 3.51 -6.37 -9.42
CA SER A 444 3.72 -6.27 -7.99
C SER A 444 5.20 -6.21 -7.62
N SER A 445 5.56 -5.31 -6.70
CA SER A 445 6.86 -5.34 -6.01
C SER A 445 6.88 -6.42 -4.93
N VAL A 446 5.73 -6.90 -4.50
CA VAL A 446 5.58 -7.94 -3.50
C VAL A 446 5.95 -9.29 -4.09
N PRO A 447 6.87 -10.07 -3.48
CA PRO A 447 7.14 -11.45 -3.89
C PRO A 447 5.86 -12.29 -3.81
N ALA A 448 5.71 -13.24 -4.72
CA ALA A 448 4.51 -14.09 -4.79
C ALA A 448 4.25 -14.91 -3.52
N ASN A 449 5.30 -15.15 -2.71
CA ASN A 449 5.23 -15.85 -1.43
C ASN A 449 5.15 -14.91 -0.21
N LYS A 450 4.79 -13.64 -0.39
CA LYS A 450 4.69 -12.62 0.69
C LYS A 450 3.49 -11.70 0.51
N ILE A 451 2.47 -12.18 -0.17
CA ILE A 451 1.19 -11.47 -0.30
C ILE A 451 0.46 -11.56 1.04
N ASP A 452 -0.23 -10.50 1.42
CA ASP A 452 -1.08 -10.45 2.60
C ASP A 452 -2.41 -9.75 2.30
N LEU A 453 -3.40 -9.89 3.17
CA LEU A 453 -4.69 -9.20 3.06
C LEU A 453 -4.68 -7.82 3.72
N ILE A 454 -3.61 -7.47 4.43
CA ILE A 454 -3.39 -6.13 5.00
C ILE A 454 -3.40 -5.11 3.85
N ALA A 455 -2.59 -5.40 2.82
CA ALA A 455 -2.53 -4.62 1.60
C ALA A 455 -2.30 -5.56 0.43
N PRO A 456 -3.35 -6.20 -0.10
CA PRO A 456 -3.20 -7.13 -1.21
C PRO A 456 -2.78 -6.35 -2.46
N LEU A 457 -1.52 -6.48 -2.82
CA LEU A 457 -0.89 -5.75 -3.92
C LEU A 457 -0.41 -6.74 -5.00
N PRO A 458 -1.33 -7.45 -5.67
CA PRO A 458 -0.98 -8.33 -6.78
C PRO A 458 -0.58 -7.52 -8.02
N ASP A 459 -0.18 -8.23 -9.06
CA ASP A 459 -0.15 -7.67 -10.40
C ASP A 459 -1.50 -7.05 -10.75
N THR A 460 -1.49 -5.81 -11.21
CA THR A 460 -2.72 -5.10 -11.59
C THR A 460 -2.63 -4.52 -13.00
N ARG A 461 -3.76 -4.14 -13.57
CA ARG A 461 -3.86 -3.42 -14.83
C ARG A 461 -4.77 -2.21 -14.63
N LEU A 462 -4.25 -1.03 -14.94
CA LEU A 462 -4.99 0.22 -14.94
C LEU A 462 -5.42 0.54 -16.37
N TYR A 463 -6.70 0.78 -16.55
CA TYR A 463 -7.32 1.29 -17.77
C TYR A 463 -7.95 2.63 -17.48
N SER A 464 -7.69 3.61 -18.31
CA SER A 464 -8.14 4.98 -18.10
C SER A 464 -8.72 5.58 -19.38
N VAL A 465 -9.76 6.38 -19.20
CA VAL A 465 -10.30 7.26 -20.23
C VAL A 465 -10.47 8.66 -19.65
N GLY A 466 -10.32 9.66 -20.47
CA GLY A 466 -10.52 11.03 -20.03
C GLY A 466 -10.75 11.99 -21.18
N LEU A 467 -11.13 13.19 -20.82
CA LEU A 467 -11.26 14.29 -21.75
C LEU A 467 -10.74 15.60 -21.11
N ASN A 468 -10.30 16.51 -21.97
CA ASN A 468 -10.08 17.90 -21.62
C ASN A 468 -10.84 18.77 -22.61
N TYR A 469 -11.58 19.74 -22.09
CA TYR A 469 -12.32 20.70 -22.89
C TYR A 469 -11.93 22.13 -22.52
N LYS A 470 -11.48 22.90 -23.50
CA LYS A 470 -11.21 24.32 -23.38
C LYS A 470 -12.51 25.09 -23.47
N VAL A 471 -13.02 25.53 -22.33
CA VAL A 471 -14.24 26.33 -22.22
C VAL A 471 -14.01 27.74 -22.78
N SER A 472 -12.82 28.29 -22.53
CA SER A 472 -12.38 29.58 -23.04
C SER A 472 -10.86 29.60 -23.21
N ARG A 473 -10.28 30.74 -23.59
CA ARG A 473 -8.82 30.92 -23.60
C ARG A 473 -8.19 30.82 -22.20
N ALA A 474 -8.97 31.18 -21.18
CA ALA A 474 -8.53 31.20 -19.78
C ALA A 474 -8.89 29.93 -19.00
N ILE A 475 -9.93 29.20 -19.41
CA ILE A 475 -10.48 28.09 -18.62
C ILE A 475 -10.50 26.79 -19.42
N ASP A 476 -9.93 25.77 -18.85
CA ASP A 476 -10.10 24.38 -19.32
C ASP A 476 -10.52 23.43 -18.20
N VAL A 477 -11.28 22.42 -18.57
CA VAL A 477 -11.83 21.40 -17.67
C VAL A 477 -11.36 20.02 -18.12
N SER A 478 -10.90 19.19 -17.18
CA SER A 478 -10.58 17.79 -17.44
C SER A 478 -11.43 16.85 -16.61
N LEU A 479 -11.78 15.73 -17.20
CA LEU A 479 -12.46 14.61 -16.55
C LEU A 479 -11.69 13.33 -16.84
N THR A 480 -11.64 12.41 -15.87
CA THR A 480 -11.10 11.06 -16.04
C THR A 480 -11.94 10.04 -15.31
N ALA A 481 -12.01 8.84 -15.87
CA ALA A 481 -12.51 7.65 -15.21
C ALA A 481 -11.51 6.51 -15.45
N SER A 482 -11.18 5.79 -14.37
CA SER A 482 -10.19 4.71 -14.47
C SER A 482 -10.63 3.49 -13.68
N LEU A 483 -10.17 2.33 -14.14
CA LEU A 483 -10.42 1.04 -13.53
C LEU A 483 -9.12 0.27 -13.39
N MET A 484 -8.74 -0.04 -12.15
CA MET A 484 -7.63 -0.92 -11.83
C MET A 484 -8.17 -2.27 -11.36
N LYS A 485 -7.60 -3.36 -11.88
CA LYS A 485 -7.97 -4.74 -11.50
C LYS A 485 -6.72 -5.57 -11.27
N GLY A 486 -6.77 -6.45 -10.28
CA GLY A 486 -5.75 -7.45 -10.00
C GLY A 486 -6.37 -8.68 -9.35
N HIS A 487 -5.63 -9.79 -9.44
CA HIS A 487 -5.98 -11.08 -8.84
C HIS A 487 -4.75 -11.67 -8.19
N PHE A 488 -4.93 -12.39 -7.07
CA PHE A 488 -3.88 -13.17 -6.44
C PHE A 488 -4.41 -14.54 -6.04
N SER A 489 -3.48 -15.50 -5.95
CA SER A 489 -3.74 -16.83 -5.45
C SER A 489 -2.50 -17.34 -4.73
N ALA A 490 -2.69 -17.81 -3.51
CA ALA A 490 -1.69 -18.42 -2.67
C ALA A 490 -2.19 -19.83 -2.28
N PRO A 491 -1.75 -20.87 -2.98
CA PRO A 491 -2.00 -22.25 -2.56
C PRO A 491 -1.52 -22.49 -1.14
N ALA A 492 -2.10 -23.44 -0.45
CA ALA A 492 -1.77 -23.78 0.94
C ALA A 492 -0.25 -23.92 1.14
N ASN A 493 0.27 -23.31 2.18
CA ASN A 493 1.68 -23.36 2.59
C ASN A 493 2.69 -22.72 1.61
N THR A 494 2.25 -21.93 0.63
CA THR A 494 3.15 -21.29 -0.35
C THR A 494 3.48 -19.84 -0.02
N ASP A 495 2.72 -19.21 0.86
CA ASP A 495 2.95 -17.82 1.27
C ASP A 495 3.46 -17.72 2.71
N ASP A 496 4.59 -17.04 2.90
CA ASP A 496 5.26 -16.94 4.20
C ASP A 496 4.61 -15.89 5.14
N ASN A 497 3.72 -15.04 4.64
CA ASN A 497 3.08 -13.97 5.41
C ASN A 497 1.57 -14.22 5.64
N MET A 498 1.00 -15.26 5.04
CA MET A 498 -0.45 -15.45 5.07
C MET A 498 -0.88 -16.88 5.42
N ASN A 499 -0.31 -17.91 4.77
CA ASN A 499 -0.83 -19.27 4.86
C ASN A 499 0.20 -20.38 5.10
N SER A 500 1.44 -20.05 5.46
CA SER A 500 2.45 -21.05 5.81
C SER A 500 2.15 -21.68 7.16
N SER A 501 2.17 -23.01 7.25
CA SER A 501 2.08 -23.79 8.50
C SER A 501 3.45 -24.13 9.09
N LYS A 502 4.56 -23.68 8.48
CA LYS A 502 5.92 -23.96 8.95
C LYS A 502 6.12 -23.49 10.38
N PHE A 503 6.64 -24.37 11.24
CA PHE A 503 6.80 -24.16 12.67
C PHE A 503 7.55 -22.87 13.06
N LEU A 504 8.57 -22.47 12.33
CA LEU A 504 9.36 -21.26 12.59
C LEU A 504 8.81 -20.00 11.90
N ASN A 505 7.71 -20.09 11.15
CA ASN A 505 7.11 -18.97 10.44
C ASN A 505 5.79 -18.52 11.11
N VAL A 506 5.81 -18.41 12.43
CA VAL A 506 4.59 -18.41 13.24
C VAL A 506 3.91 -17.05 13.37
N ILE A 507 4.61 -15.96 13.10
CA ILE A 507 4.14 -14.67 13.61
C ILE A 507 2.98 -14.11 12.81
N TYR A 508 2.84 -14.48 11.56
CA TYR A 508 1.85 -13.84 10.73
C TYR A 508 1.27 -14.72 9.62
N ASN A 509 0.81 -15.90 9.96
CA ASN A 509 0.14 -16.81 9.03
C ASN A 509 -1.27 -17.17 9.54
N PRO A 510 -2.19 -16.20 9.56
CA PRO A 510 -3.53 -16.43 10.11
C PRO A 510 -4.36 -17.44 9.32
N TYR A 511 -3.96 -17.79 8.13
CA TYR A 511 -4.66 -18.75 7.25
C TYR A 511 -3.79 -19.97 6.94
N ALA A 512 -2.89 -20.35 7.87
CA ALA A 512 -1.98 -21.46 7.68
C ALA A 512 -2.70 -22.72 7.19
N GLY A 513 -2.16 -23.35 6.17
CA GLY A 513 -2.72 -24.55 5.56
C GLY A 513 -3.93 -24.35 4.64
N LEU A 514 -4.48 -23.14 4.51
CA LEU A 514 -5.57 -22.85 3.58
C LEU A 514 -5.06 -22.35 2.23
N ASP A 515 -5.76 -22.68 1.15
CA ASP A 515 -5.66 -21.95 -0.11
C ASP A 515 -6.35 -20.59 0.05
N VAL A 516 -5.69 -19.52 -0.35
CA VAL A 516 -6.25 -18.17 -0.32
C VAL A 516 -6.21 -17.57 -1.71
N ALA A 517 -7.33 -17.10 -2.22
CA ALA A 517 -7.41 -16.42 -3.51
C ALA A 517 -8.27 -15.17 -3.38
N GLY A 518 -7.94 -14.13 -4.15
CA GLY A 518 -8.71 -12.90 -4.05
C GLY A 518 -8.51 -11.95 -5.20
N ASP A 519 -9.38 -10.94 -5.23
CA ASP A 519 -9.43 -9.91 -6.24
C ASP A 519 -9.32 -8.52 -5.63
N ILE A 520 -8.67 -7.61 -6.35
CA ILE A 520 -8.70 -6.18 -6.06
C ILE A 520 -9.25 -5.44 -7.27
N LYS A 521 -10.18 -4.53 -7.03
CA LYS A 521 -10.76 -3.65 -8.03
C LYS A 521 -10.89 -2.25 -7.47
N VAL A 522 -10.23 -1.29 -8.13
CA VAL A 522 -10.32 0.11 -7.75
C VAL A 522 -10.89 0.91 -8.91
N ARG A 523 -11.86 1.75 -8.61
CA ARG A 523 -12.45 2.70 -9.54
C ARG A 523 -12.03 4.10 -9.12
N TYR A 524 -11.60 4.90 -10.09
CA TYR A 524 -11.24 6.29 -9.90
C TYR A 524 -12.08 7.16 -10.80
N VAL A 525 -12.46 8.32 -10.28
CA VAL A 525 -13.05 9.42 -11.04
C VAL A 525 -12.31 10.68 -10.66
N GLY A 526 -11.92 11.49 -11.63
CA GLY A 526 -11.21 12.74 -11.40
C GLY A 526 -11.81 13.89 -12.21
N PHE A 527 -11.80 15.05 -11.60
CA PHE A 527 -12.19 16.33 -12.20
C PHE A 527 -11.09 17.35 -11.94
N SER A 528 -10.76 18.18 -12.93
CA SER A 528 -9.95 19.38 -12.69
C SER A 528 -10.43 20.57 -13.53
N LEU A 529 -10.28 21.75 -12.95
CA LEU A 529 -10.49 23.04 -13.58
C LEU A 529 -9.20 23.83 -13.51
N ASN A 530 -8.68 24.23 -14.66
CA ASN A 530 -7.53 25.11 -14.78
C ASN A 530 -7.99 26.49 -15.20
N HIS A 531 -7.49 27.52 -14.52
CA HIS A 531 -7.74 28.92 -14.84
C HIS A 531 -6.41 29.64 -15.06
N ARG A 532 -6.31 30.38 -16.17
CA ARG A 532 -5.16 31.25 -16.52
C ARG A 532 -5.63 32.69 -16.42
N PHE A 533 -4.80 33.51 -15.83
CA PHE A 533 -5.04 34.95 -15.63
C PHE A 533 -4.34 35.78 -16.69
#